data_d40798ec282e01067e290294b1f379df
#
_entry.id   d40798ec282e01067e290294b1f379df
#
_cell.length_a   1.000
_cell.length_b   1.000
_cell.length_c   1.000
_cell.angle_alpha   90.00
_cell.angle_beta   90.00
_cell.angle_gamma   90.00
#
_symmetry.space_group_name_H-M   'P 1'
#
loop_
_entity.id
_entity.type
_entity.pdbx_description
1 polymer ?
#
loop_
_entity_poly.entity_id
_entity_poly.type
_entity_poly.pdbx_seq_one_letter_code
_entity_poly.pdbx_strand_id
1 'polypeptide(L)'
;MIYGNTKGVKRVTLETLENLITDYDKNAFVDRELLATVAEISGKLNREICVYISRSGRVMAIAMGDAGTVELKEFSLRRGSDRFSGVRVIHTHPNGNGRLSDMDLSALKHLRLDAMAAVGVDRGETTDMEVAFLEGNGFQGFYFKPAEAADDKILKKITELEKDISVGAESTEAVPGTAILVNVTQNGSGKTELSELARLADTAGLPKSFGRVYFIMAS
;
A
#
# COMPACT_ATOMS: atom_id res chain seq x y z
N MET A 1 -14.08 -0.97 -9.12
CA MET A 1 -14.78 -0.31 -7.97
C MET A 1 -14.03 0.97 -7.63
N ILE A 2 -14.76 2.13 -7.54
CA ILE A 2 -14.20 3.40 -7.04
C ILE A 2 -14.60 3.57 -5.57
N TYR A 3 -13.70 4.08 -4.74
CA TYR A 3 -13.96 4.39 -3.33
C TYR A 3 -13.13 5.57 -2.82
N GLY A 4 -13.32 5.94 -1.56
CA GLY A 4 -12.64 7.07 -0.92
C GLY A 4 -13.42 8.39 -1.08
N ASN A 5 -12.71 9.52 -1.13
CA ASN A 5 -13.32 10.84 -1.16
C ASN A 5 -13.80 11.23 -2.58
N THR A 6 -14.98 10.79 -2.95
CA THR A 6 -15.65 11.13 -4.23
C THR A 6 -16.58 12.35 -4.12
N LYS A 7 -16.70 12.97 -2.94
CA LYS A 7 -17.60 14.10 -2.71
C LYS A 7 -17.23 15.29 -3.60
N GLY A 8 -18.23 15.81 -4.32
CA GLY A 8 -18.06 16.97 -5.22
C GLY A 8 -17.40 16.64 -6.57
N VAL A 9 -17.07 15.39 -6.84
CA VAL A 9 -16.56 14.96 -8.14
C VAL A 9 -17.72 14.86 -9.13
N LYS A 10 -17.53 15.41 -10.34
CA LYS A 10 -18.54 15.34 -11.40
C LYS A 10 -18.76 13.89 -11.83
N ARG A 11 -20.03 13.54 -12.14
CA ARG A 11 -20.40 12.21 -12.59
C ARG A 11 -19.59 11.73 -13.80
N VAL A 12 -19.38 12.58 -14.78
CA VAL A 12 -18.56 12.27 -15.97
C VAL A 12 -17.14 11.85 -15.59
N THR A 13 -16.53 12.52 -14.62
CA THR A 13 -15.19 12.16 -14.14
C THR A 13 -15.17 10.79 -13.44
N LEU A 14 -16.19 10.48 -12.65
CA LEU A 14 -16.33 9.16 -12.03
C LEU A 14 -16.54 8.08 -13.09
N GLU A 15 -17.38 8.30 -14.08
CA GLU A 15 -17.59 7.41 -15.23
C GLU A 15 -16.28 7.18 -16.00
N THR A 16 -15.47 8.23 -16.21
CA THR A 16 -14.14 8.09 -16.82
C THR A 16 -13.26 7.16 -16.00
N LEU A 17 -13.18 7.36 -14.67
CA LEU A 17 -12.40 6.50 -13.79
C LEU A 17 -12.95 5.05 -13.74
N GLU A 18 -14.26 4.87 -13.79
CA GLU A 18 -14.89 3.54 -13.84
C GLU A 18 -14.48 2.78 -15.11
N ASN A 19 -14.40 3.46 -16.25
CA ASN A 19 -13.98 2.87 -17.52
C ASN A 19 -12.51 2.44 -17.51
N LEU A 20 -11.66 3.02 -16.63
CA LEU A 20 -10.28 2.57 -16.45
C LEU A 20 -10.17 1.24 -15.69
N ILE A 21 -11.25 0.76 -15.05
CA ILE A 21 -11.28 -0.52 -14.33
C ILE A 21 -11.48 -1.66 -15.32
N THR A 22 -10.44 -1.97 -16.05
CA THR A 22 -10.39 -2.99 -17.09
C THR A 22 -9.05 -3.72 -17.09
N ASP A 23 -8.82 -4.59 -18.06
CA ASP A 23 -7.59 -5.33 -18.25
C ASP A 23 -6.64 -4.56 -19.18
N TYR A 24 -5.38 -4.43 -18.79
CA TYR A 24 -4.27 -3.80 -19.54
C TYR A 24 -3.17 -4.83 -19.82
N ASP A 25 -2.11 -4.41 -20.51
CA ASP A 25 -0.97 -5.30 -20.76
C ASP A 25 -0.35 -5.75 -19.42
N LYS A 26 -0.35 -7.05 -19.20
CA LYS A 26 0.26 -7.67 -18.01
C LYS A 26 1.77 -7.47 -17.92
N ASN A 27 2.44 -7.16 -19.03
CA ASN A 27 3.88 -6.96 -19.11
C ASN A 27 4.30 -5.49 -18.85
N ALA A 28 3.33 -4.57 -18.75
CA ALA A 28 3.57 -3.20 -18.33
C ALA A 28 3.38 -3.07 -16.81
N PHE A 29 4.24 -2.31 -16.12
CA PHE A 29 4.03 -1.98 -14.72
C PHE A 29 2.77 -1.15 -14.54
N VAL A 30 2.60 -0.15 -15.39
CA VAL A 30 1.34 0.59 -15.58
C VAL A 30 1.21 1.00 -17.05
N ASP A 31 0.00 0.92 -17.58
CA ASP A 31 -0.30 1.39 -18.93
C ASP A 31 -0.15 2.91 -19.02
N ARG A 32 0.35 3.41 -20.16
CA ARG A 32 0.63 4.85 -20.36
C ARG A 32 -0.62 5.70 -20.41
N GLU A 33 -1.66 5.25 -21.09
CA GLU A 33 -2.92 5.98 -21.20
C GLU A 33 -3.67 6.01 -19.88
N LEU A 34 -3.67 4.88 -19.16
CA LEU A 34 -4.17 4.79 -17.79
C LEU A 34 -3.48 5.83 -16.90
N LEU A 35 -2.14 5.84 -16.88
CA LEU A 35 -1.36 6.75 -16.04
C LEU A 35 -1.61 8.21 -16.40
N ALA A 36 -1.63 8.56 -17.70
CA ALA A 36 -1.88 9.90 -18.19
C ALA A 36 -3.29 10.38 -17.79
N THR A 37 -4.31 9.54 -17.97
CA THR A 37 -5.70 9.88 -17.61
C THR A 37 -5.84 10.10 -16.10
N VAL A 38 -5.23 9.25 -15.30
CA VAL A 38 -5.25 9.37 -13.82
C VAL A 38 -4.52 10.64 -13.37
N ALA A 39 -3.38 10.97 -13.97
CA ALA A 39 -2.63 12.19 -13.69
C ALA A 39 -3.43 13.45 -14.06
N GLU A 40 -4.06 13.46 -15.22
CA GLU A 40 -4.92 14.57 -15.67
C GLU A 40 -6.07 14.82 -14.68
N ILE A 41 -6.77 13.75 -14.26
CA ILE A 41 -7.88 13.86 -13.31
C ILE A 41 -7.36 14.29 -11.93
N SER A 42 -6.25 13.72 -11.47
CA SER A 42 -5.60 14.08 -10.21
C SER A 42 -5.24 15.58 -10.17
N GLY A 43 -4.59 16.09 -11.21
CA GLY A 43 -4.24 17.50 -11.34
C GLY A 43 -5.46 18.43 -11.38
N LYS A 44 -6.50 18.06 -12.14
CA LYS A 44 -7.76 18.83 -12.23
C LYS A 44 -8.53 18.90 -10.92
N LEU A 45 -8.54 17.82 -10.16
CA LEU A 45 -9.26 17.74 -8.89
C LEU A 45 -8.43 18.19 -7.70
N ASN A 46 -7.12 18.31 -7.87
CA ASN A 46 -6.16 18.47 -6.78
C ASN A 46 -6.36 17.41 -5.69
N ARG A 47 -6.42 16.13 -6.13
CA ARG A 47 -6.63 14.98 -5.25
C ARG A 47 -5.70 13.84 -5.64
N GLU A 48 -5.21 13.14 -4.64
CA GLU A 48 -4.52 11.87 -4.88
C GLU A 48 -5.47 10.83 -5.44
N ILE A 49 -5.02 10.12 -6.46
CA ILE A 49 -5.73 8.98 -7.04
C ILE A 49 -4.80 7.77 -6.97
N CYS A 50 -5.31 6.70 -6.40
CA CYS A 50 -4.60 5.45 -6.21
C CYS A 50 -5.23 4.37 -7.09
N VAL A 51 -4.40 3.67 -7.86
CA VAL A 51 -4.81 2.59 -8.78
C VAL A 51 -4.23 1.27 -8.29
N TYR A 52 -5.07 0.27 -8.12
CA TYR A 52 -4.70 -1.10 -7.74
C TYR A 52 -4.68 -1.99 -8.95
N ILE A 53 -3.54 -2.58 -9.24
CA ILE A 53 -3.33 -3.41 -10.43
C ILE A 53 -2.85 -4.80 -10.01
N SER A 54 -3.52 -5.83 -10.49
CA SER A 54 -3.10 -7.23 -10.29
C SER A 54 -1.92 -7.59 -11.21
N ARG A 55 -1.29 -8.74 -10.97
CA ARG A 55 -0.22 -9.27 -11.85
C ARG A 55 -0.71 -9.61 -13.26
N SER A 56 -1.99 -9.86 -13.43
CA SER A 56 -2.57 -10.07 -14.76
C SER A 56 -2.76 -8.79 -15.58
N GLY A 57 -2.45 -7.61 -15.01
CA GLY A 57 -2.66 -6.31 -15.65
C GLY A 57 -4.05 -5.72 -15.38
N ARG A 58 -4.91 -6.40 -14.62
CA ARG A 58 -6.26 -5.92 -14.32
C ARG A 58 -6.24 -4.80 -13.30
N VAL A 59 -6.82 -3.66 -13.62
CA VAL A 59 -7.19 -2.63 -12.65
C VAL A 59 -8.37 -3.13 -11.82
N MET A 60 -8.15 -3.36 -10.54
CA MET A 60 -9.15 -3.92 -9.63
C MET A 60 -10.01 -2.84 -8.97
N ALA A 61 -9.37 -1.75 -8.61
CA ALA A 61 -10.00 -0.63 -7.92
C ALA A 61 -9.24 0.66 -8.14
N ILE A 62 -9.94 1.78 -7.96
CA ILE A 62 -9.38 3.12 -7.91
C ILE A 62 -9.87 3.77 -6.62
N ALA A 63 -8.95 4.34 -5.84
CA ALA A 63 -9.26 5.12 -4.66
C ALA A 63 -9.00 6.60 -4.91
N MET A 64 -9.82 7.45 -4.31
CA MET A 64 -9.62 8.90 -4.32
C MET A 64 -9.40 9.39 -2.90
N GLY A 65 -8.34 10.16 -2.71
CA GLY A 65 -8.00 10.81 -1.46
C GLY A 65 -8.31 12.30 -1.46
N ASP A 66 -7.62 13.00 -0.59
CA ASP A 66 -7.51 14.46 -0.58
C ASP A 66 -6.25 14.90 -1.35
N ALA A 67 -5.77 16.12 -1.13
CA ALA A 67 -4.60 16.65 -1.84
C ALA A 67 -3.26 16.03 -1.40
N GLY A 68 -3.21 15.32 -0.31
CA GLY A 68 -1.98 14.77 0.26
C GLY A 68 -2.13 13.42 0.96
N THR A 69 -3.31 12.76 0.87
CA THR A 69 -3.52 11.45 1.47
C THR A 69 -4.62 10.67 0.76
N VAL A 70 -4.40 9.38 0.55
CA VAL A 70 -5.41 8.42 0.09
C VAL A 70 -5.42 7.21 1.02
N GLU A 71 -6.61 6.83 1.47
CA GLU A 71 -6.78 5.63 2.29
C GLU A 71 -6.62 4.37 1.43
N LEU A 72 -5.64 3.54 1.76
CA LEU A 72 -5.38 2.30 1.06
C LEU A 72 -6.18 1.15 1.68
N LYS A 73 -6.81 0.35 0.81
CA LYS A 73 -7.50 -0.88 1.21
C LYS A 73 -6.64 -2.11 0.95
N GLU A 74 -6.84 -3.12 1.77
CA GLU A 74 -6.23 -4.42 1.57
C GLU A 74 -6.89 -5.15 0.39
N PHE A 75 -6.07 -5.53 -0.59
CA PHE A 75 -6.41 -6.44 -1.65
C PHE A 75 -5.34 -7.53 -1.71
N SER A 76 -5.66 -8.71 -1.22
CA SER A 76 -4.74 -9.83 -1.29
C SER A 76 -5.32 -10.90 -2.23
N LEU A 77 -4.67 -11.10 -3.38
CA LEU A 77 -5.01 -12.11 -4.37
C LEU A 77 -4.30 -13.44 -4.09
N ARG A 78 -3.29 -13.42 -3.22
CA ARG A 78 -2.46 -14.57 -2.88
C ARG A 78 -2.45 -14.79 -1.37
N ARG A 79 -2.58 -16.02 -0.95
CA ARG A 79 -2.55 -16.42 0.46
C ARG A 79 -1.18 -16.99 0.82
N GLY A 80 -0.72 -16.73 2.04
CA GLY A 80 0.55 -17.18 2.58
C GLY A 80 1.39 -16.02 3.11
N SER A 81 2.04 -16.21 4.24
CA SER A 81 2.89 -15.21 4.89
C SER A 81 4.22 -14.97 4.16
N ASP A 82 4.59 -15.89 3.30
CA ASP A 82 5.84 -15.98 2.53
C ASP A 82 5.71 -15.44 1.09
N ARG A 83 4.61 -14.75 0.77
CA ARG A 83 4.33 -14.24 -0.57
C ARG A 83 3.86 -12.79 -0.53
N PHE A 84 4.10 -12.07 -1.63
CA PHE A 84 3.46 -10.78 -1.87
C PHE A 84 1.97 -10.95 -2.17
N SER A 85 1.20 -9.87 -2.00
CA SER A 85 -0.27 -9.85 -2.19
C SER A 85 -0.71 -10.17 -3.62
N GLY A 86 0.16 -10.00 -4.60
CA GLY A 86 -0.18 -10.08 -6.03
C GLY A 86 -0.74 -8.78 -6.58
N VAL A 87 -0.60 -7.68 -5.84
CA VAL A 87 -1.13 -6.36 -6.15
C VAL A 87 -0.02 -5.33 -6.11
N ARG A 88 0.07 -4.50 -7.15
CA ARG A 88 0.87 -3.28 -7.16
C ARG A 88 -0.04 -2.07 -7.08
N VAL A 89 0.45 -1.03 -6.44
CA VAL A 89 -0.28 0.21 -6.21
C VAL A 89 0.49 1.37 -6.82
N ILE A 90 -0.21 2.20 -7.57
CA ILE A 90 0.30 3.44 -8.12
C ILE A 90 -0.59 4.57 -7.61
N HIS A 91 -0.01 5.60 -7.00
CA HIS A 91 -0.75 6.78 -6.59
C HIS A 91 -0.11 8.06 -7.09
N THR A 92 -0.93 9.09 -7.28
CA THR A 92 -0.52 10.40 -7.80
C THR A 92 -0.40 11.41 -6.67
N HIS A 93 0.61 12.29 -6.76
CA HIS A 93 0.76 13.45 -5.89
C HIS A 93 0.48 14.74 -6.69
N PRO A 94 -0.74 15.30 -6.62
CA PRO A 94 -1.08 16.53 -7.33
C PRO A 94 -0.28 17.71 -6.78
N ASN A 95 0.35 18.47 -7.67
CA ASN A 95 1.26 19.58 -7.34
C ASN A 95 2.46 19.19 -6.46
N GLY A 96 2.81 17.90 -6.44
CA GLY A 96 3.92 17.32 -5.68
C GLY A 96 4.94 16.62 -6.57
N ASN A 97 5.92 16.01 -5.92
CA ASN A 97 6.89 15.13 -6.57
C ASN A 97 6.48 13.66 -6.43
N GLY A 98 7.04 12.81 -7.28
CA GLY A 98 6.81 11.36 -7.26
C GLY A 98 7.66 10.64 -6.23
N ARG A 99 7.70 11.14 -4.99
CA ARG A 99 8.45 10.50 -3.90
C ARG A 99 7.51 9.79 -2.93
N LEU A 100 7.89 8.59 -2.53
CA LEU A 100 7.18 7.83 -1.53
C LEU A 100 7.46 8.38 -0.12
N SER A 101 6.42 8.53 0.67
CA SER A 101 6.50 8.92 2.07
C SER A 101 6.74 7.70 2.98
N ASP A 102 7.11 7.93 4.24
CA ASP A 102 7.20 6.87 5.25
C ASP A 102 5.86 6.14 5.45
N MET A 103 4.74 6.83 5.24
CA MET A 103 3.40 6.25 5.31
C MET A 103 3.17 5.27 4.15
N ASP A 104 3.61 5.63 2.94
CA ASP A 104 3.53 4.77 1.77
C ASP A 104 4.37 3.50 1.94
N LEU A 105 5.60 3.67 2.43
CA LEU A 105 6.48 2.54 2.72
C LEU A 105 5.92 1.63 3.82
N SER A 106 5.29 2.21 4.84
CA SER A 106 4.60 1.45 5.89
C SER A 106 3.41 0.67 5.31
N ALA A 107 2.63 1.28 4.42
CA ALA A 107 1.51 0.63 3.74
C ALA A 107 2.00 -0.50 2.78
N LEU A 108 3.07 -0.26 2.01
CA LEU A 108 3.72 -1.27 1.18
C LEU A 108 4.06 -2.53 2.00
N LYS A 109 4.63 -2.35 3.19
CA LYS A 109 4.99 -3.43 4.11
C LYS A 109 3.77 -4.11 4.71
N HIS A 110 2.84 -3.33 5.26
CA HIS A 110 1.65 -3.85 5.94
C HIS A 110 0.76 -4.65 4.99
N LEU A 111 0.52 -4.13 3.81
CA LEU A 111 -0.32 -4.76 2.79
C LEU A 111 0.45 -5.78 1.94
N ARG A 112 1.77 -5.94 2.17
CA ARG A 112 2.65 -6.85 1.41
C ARG A 112 2.51 -6.69 -0.10
N LEU A 113 2.41 -5.46 -0.56
CA LEU A 113 2.22 -5.17 -1.97
C LEU A 113 3.40 -5.69 -2.81
N ASP A 114 3.14 -6.05 -4.05
CA ASP A 114 4.18 -6.40 -5.02
C ASP A 114 5.14 -5.24 -5.27
N ALA A 115 4.59 -4.04 -5.34
CA ALA A 115 5.30 -2.77 -5.44
C ALA A 115 4.35 -1.62 -5.10
N MET A 116 4.92 -0.48 -4.75
CA MET A 116 4.22 0.79 -4.59
C MET A 116 4.94 1.88 -5.36
N ALA A 117 4.19 2.68 -6.11
CA ALA A 117 4.73 3.80 -6.86
C ALA A 117 4.01 5.10 -6.50
N ALA A 118 4.79 6.16 -6.30
CA ALA A 118 4.30 7.53 -6.25
C ALA A 118 4.65 8.24 -7.56
N VAL A 119 3.70 8.97 -8.11
CA VAL A 119 3.85 9.73 -9.37
C VAL A 119 3.56 11.19 -9.11
N GLY A 120 4.55 12.04 -9.33
CA GLY A 120 4.38 13.49 -9.27
C GLY A 120 3.49 13.97 -10.44
N VAL A 121 2.61 14.92 -10.16
CA VAL A 121 1.72 15.52 -11.16
C VAL A 121 1.80 17.03 -11.08
N ASP A 122 2.14 17.69 -12.20
CA ASP A 122 2.04 19.13 -12.36
C ASP A 122 1.11 19.43 -13.52
N ARG A 123 0.08 20.27 -13.28
CA ARG A 123 -0.93 20.70 -14.28
C ARG A 123 -1.59 19.53 -15.04
N GLY A 124 -1.68 18.37 -14.41
CA GLY A 124 -2.28 17.17 -15.01
C GLY A 124 -1.31 16.32 -15.83
N GLU A 125 -0.04 16.68 -15.88
CA GLU A 125 1.02 15.89 -16.51
C GLU A 125 1.90 15.22 -15.47
N THR A 126 2.40 14.03 -15.77
CA THR A 126 3.31 13.31 -14.90
C THR A 126 4.72 13.92 -14.96
N THR A 127 5.37 14.08 -13.81
CA THR A 127 6.72 14.69 -13.71
C THR A 127 7.81 13.64 -13.47
N ASP A 128 7.74 12.96 -12.33
CA ASP A 128 8.71 11.97 -11.87
C ASP A 128 7.99 10.80 -11.18
N MET A 129 8.68 9.70 -10.96
CA MET A 129 8.10 8.52 -10.34
C MET A 129 9.16 7.81 -9.49
N GLU A 130 8.79 7.47 -8.26
CA GLU A 130 9.53 6.53 -7.41
C GLU A 130 8.72 5.25 -7.25
N VAL A 131 9.41 4.11 -7.38
CA VAL A 131 8.83 2.78 -7.15
C VAL A 131 9.61 2.10 -6.05
N ALA A 132 8.92 1.62 -5.01
CA ALA A 132 9.52 0.85 -3.93
C ALA A 132 9.02 -0.59 -3.91
N PHE A 133 9.90 -1.47 -3.43
CA PHE A 133 9.70 -2.90 -3.22
C PHE A 133 10.11 -3.26 -1.80
N LEU A 134 9.53 -4.34 -1.28
CA LEU A 134 10.04 -4.97 -0.07
C LEU A 134 11.28 -5.80 -0.40
N GLU A 135 12.36 -5.61 0.36
CA GLU A 135 13.59 -6.41 0.27
C GLU A 135 14.03 -6.81 1.68
N GLY A 136 13.93 -8.09 2.00
CA GLY A 136 14.15 -8.57 3.36
C GLY A 136 13.25 -7.87 4.38
N ASN A 137 13.85 -7.19 5.37
CA ASN A 137 13.14 -6.42 6.38
C ASN A 137 13.02 -4.92 6.03
N GLY A 138 13.58 -4.49 4.91
CA GLY A 138 13.65 -3.10 4.46
C GLY A 138 12.92 -2.86 3.15
N PHE A 139 13.31 -1.77 2.51
CA PHE A 139 12.75 -1.32 1.24
C PHE A 139 13.87 -1.05 0.25
N GLN A 140 13.60 -1.30 -1.02
CA GLN A 140 14.44 -0.88 -2.13
C GLN A 140 13.61 0.02 -3.04
N GLY A 141 14.06 1.28 -3.20
CA GLY A 141 13.39 2.27 -4.04
C GLY A 141 14.21 2.64 -5.26
N PHE A 142 13.55 2.92 -6.38
CA PHE A 142 14.14 3.36 -7.63
C PHE A 142 13.35 4.50 -8.23
N TYR A 143 14.08 5.42 -8.86
CA TYR A 143 13.49 6.53 -9.61
C TYR A 143 13.38 6.16 -11.09
N PHE A 144 12.21 6.41 -11.66
CA PHE A 144 11.89 6.19 -13.05
C PHE A 144 11.29 7.45 -13.67
N LYS A 145 11.47 7.61 -14.97
CA LYS A 145 10.62 8.52 -15.74
C LYS A 145 9.27 7.83 -15.93
N PRO A 146 8.13 8.54 -15.81
CA PRO A 146 6.80 7.94 -16.02
C PRO A 146 6.65 7.19 -17.33
N ALA A 147 7.36 7.61 -18.39
CA ALA A 147 7.39 6.90 -19.67
C ALA A 147 8.01 5.49 -19.60
N GLU A 148 8.87 5.23 -18.62
CA GLU A 148 9.52 3.93 -18.40
C GLU A 148 8.62 2.95 -17.64
N ALA A 149 7.50 3.43 -17.08
CA ALA A 149 6.56 2.61 -16.33
C ALA A 149 5.85 1.53 -17.19
N ALA A 150 5.87 1.68 -18.51
CA ALA A 150 5.39 0.66 -19.43
C ALA A 150 6.41 -0.49 -19.68
N ASP A 151 7.64 -0.34 -19.18
CA ASP A 151 8.69 -1.36 -19.38
C ASP A 151 8.50 -2.53 -18.40
N ASP A 152 8.93 -3.72 -18.83
CA ASP A 152 8.85 -4.96 -18.03
C ASP A 152 9.91 -5.04 -16.90
N LYS A 153 10.88 -4.12 -16.88
CA LYS A 153 12.00 -4.12 -15.92
C LYS A 153 11.53 -4.07 -14.46
N ILE A 154 10.49 -3.27 -14.20
CA ILE A 154 9.93 -3.14 -12.86
C ILE A 154 9.27 -4.47 -12.43
N LEU A 155 8.55 -5.13 -13.35
CA LEU A 155 7.89 -6.40 -13.07
C LEU A 155 8.89 -7.55 -12.89
N LYS A 156 10.00 -7.55 -13.62
CA LYS A 156 11.09 -8.52 -13.43
C LYS A 156 11.67 -8.43 -12.02
N LYS A 157 11.86 -7.21 -11.52
CA LYS A 157 12.36 -6.98 -10.15
C LYS A 157 11.43 -7.58 -9.09
N ILE A 158 10.10 -7.45 -9.24
CA ILE A 158 9.12 -8.08 -8.33
C ILE A 158 9.32 -9.61 -8.29
N THR A 159 9.51 -10.21 -9.45
CA THR A 159 9.68 -11.67 -9.57
C THR A 159 11.01 -12.15 -8.94
N GLU A 160 12.07 -11.36 -9.06
CA GLU A 160 13.37 -11.65 -8.44
C GLU A 160 13.27 -11.59 -6.91
N LEU A 161 12.72 -10.50 -6.37
CA LEU A 161 12.57 -10.31 -4.92
C LEU A 161 11.65 -11.35 -4.27
N GLU A 162 10.61 -11.82 -4.96
CA GLU A 162 9.74 -12.87 -4.42
C GLU A 162 10.46 -14.22 -4.30
N LYS A 163 11.41 -14.53 -5.20
CA LYS A 163 12.23 -15.73 -5.07
C LYS A 163 13.10 -15.69 -3.83
N ASP A 164 13.68 -14.54 -3.53
CA ASP A 164 14.54 -14.37 -2.36
C ASP A 164 13.75 -14.53 -1.05
N ILE A 165 12.50 -14.05 -1.00
CA ILE A 165 11.62 -14.24 0.15
C ILE A 165 11.27 -15.72 0.35
N SER A 166 10.99 -16.47 -0.72
CA SER A 166 10.63 -17.88 -0.64
C SER A 166 11.80 -18.75 -0.17
N VAL A 167 13.03 -18.42 -0.57
CA VAL A 167 14.23 -19.11 -0.11
C VAL A 167 14.55 -18.79 1.36
N GLY A 168 14.30 -17.55 1.80
CA GLY A 168 14.49 -17.15 3.20
C GLY A 168 13.48 -17.76 4.18
N ALA A 169 12.27 -18.10 3.71
CA ALA A 169 11.22 -18.70 4.55
C ALA A 169 11.52 -20.14 4.96
N GLU A 170 12.37 -20.86 4.23
CA GLU A 170 12.81 -22.21 4.59
C GLU A 170 13.84 -22.24 5.73
N SER A 171 14.41 -21.10 6.11
CA SER A 171 15.50 -21.02 7.11
C SER A 171 15.17 -20.25 8.39
N THR A 172 13.98 -19.73 8.56
CA THR A 172 13.58 -19.06 9.80
C THR A 172 12.89 -20.04 10.74
N GLU A 173 13.65 -20.63 11.68
CA GLU A 173 13.07 -21.05 12.95
C GLU A 173 12.30 -19.85 13.51
N ALA A 174 11.03 -20.08 13.86
CA ALA A 174 10.18 -19.04 14.42
C ALA A 174 10.84 -18.49 15.70
N VAL A 175 11.46 -17.33 15.59
CA VAL A 175 11.90 -16.59 16.78
C VAL A 175 10.62 -16.20 17.51
N PRO A 176 10.44 -16.62 18.77
CA PRO A 176 9.24 -16.28 19.52
C PRO A 176 9.09 -14.75 19.56
N GLY A 177 8.09 -14.23 18.88
CA GLY A 177 7.79 -12.80 18.88
C GLY A 177 7.37 -12.34 20.26
N THR A 178 7.79 -11.17 20.70
CA THR A 178 7.32 -10.53 21.94
C THR A 178 6.18 -9.59 21.59
N ALA A 179 5.00 -9.78 22.20
CA ALA A 179 3.89 -8.87 22.03
C ALA A 179 3.89 -7.78 23.12
N ILE A 180 3.67 -6.54 22.71
CA ILE A 180 3.36 -5.42 23.63
C ILE A 180 1.86 -5.24 23.61
N LEU A 181 1.21 -5.45 24.78
CA LEU A 181 -0.21 -5.27 24.93
C LEU A 181 -0.47 -3.83 25.37
N VAL A 182 -1.23 -3.10 24.57
CA VAL A 182 -1.61 -1.70 24.85
C VAL A 182 -3.14 -1.62 24.92
N ASN A 183 -3.67 -1.04 25.99
CA ASN A 183 -5.08 -0.73 26.11
C ASN A 183 -5.25 0.74 26.52
N VAL A 184 -6.12 1.46 25.81
CA VAL A 184 -6.47 2.85 26.11
C VAL A 184 -7.90 2.87 26.61
N THR A 185 -8.11 3.24 27.89
CA THR A 185 -9.44 3.34 28.49
C THR A 185 -9.73 4.75 28.95
N GLN A 186 -10.97 5.20 28.77
CA GLN A 186 -11.44 6.49 29.26
C GLN A 186 -11.93 6.44 30.72
N ASN A 187 -12.24 5.25 31.29
CA ASN A 187 -12.94 5.09 32.55
C ASN A 187 -12.33 4.10 33.55
N GLY A 188 -11.02 3.84 33.48
CA GLY A 188 -10.31 3.09 34.54
C GLY A 188 -10.57 1.57 34.66
N SER A 189 -11.35 0.97 33.76
CA SER A 189 -11.66 -0.48 33.72
C SER A 189 -10.63 -1.37 33.01
N GLY A 190 -9.49 -0.81 32.62
CA GLY A 190 -8.50 -1.42 31.72
C GLY A 190 -7.82 -2.71 32.21
N LYS A 191 -8.00 -3.12 33.48
CA LYS A 191 -7.37 -4.37 33.99
C LYS A 191 -8.00 -5.63 33.40
N THR A 192 -9.31 -5.63 33.20
CA THR A 192 -10.04 -6.80 32.66
C THR A 192 -9.72 -7.00 31.19
N GLU A 193 -9.69 -5.92 30.43
CA GLU A 193 -9.39 -5.91 29.01
C GLU A 193 -7.93 -6.30 28.71
N LEU A 194 -6.97 -5.84 29.52
CA LEU A 194 -5.57 -6.27 29.43
C LEU A 194 -5.39 -7.75 29.75
N SER A 195 -6.20 -8.29 30.69
CA SER A 195 -6.14 -9.72 30.99
C SER A 195 -6.69 -10.59 29.86
N GLU A 196 -7.65 -10.08 29.12
CA GLU A 196 -8.22 -10.74 27.94
C GLU A 196 -7.25 -10.71 26.77
N LEU A 197 -6.61 -9.57 26.52
CA LEU A 197 -5.52 -9.46 25.53
C LEU A 197 -4.34 -10.39 25.87
N ALA A 198 -4.01 -10.53 27.15
CA ALA A 198 -2.96 -11.46 27.60
C ALA A 198 -3.32 -12.92 27.33
N ARG A 199 -4.60 -13.31 27.49
CA ARG A 199 -5.10 -14.65 27.14
C ARG A 199 -5.03 -14.91 25.65
N LEU A 200 -5.38 -13.91 24.83
CA LEU A 200 -5.28 -14.01 23.36
C LEU A 200 -3.84 -14.18 22.92
N ALA A 201 -2.89 -13.44 23.51
CA ALA A 201 -1.46 -13.59 23.26
C ALA A 201 -0.95 -14.99 23.63
N ASP A 202 -1.39 -15.54 24.80
CA ASP A 202 -1.09 -16.94 25.20
C ASP A 202 -1.62 -17.96 24.19
N THR A 203 -2.86 -17.77 23.73
CA THR A 203 -3.48 -18.65 22.73
C THR A 203 -2.75 -18.61 21.39
N ALA A 204 -2.17 -17.46 21.04
CA ALA A 204 -1.34 -17.27 19.86
C ALA A 204 0.10 -17.79 20.03
N GLY A 205 0.45 -18.37 21.17
CA GLY A 205 1.79 -18.92 21.44
C GLY A 205 2.88 -17.86 21.65
N LEU A 206 2.51 -16.63 21.98
CA LEU A 206 3.46 -15.56 22.23
C LEU A 206 4.00 -15.63 23.67
N PRO A 207 5.33 -15.60 23.88
CA PRO A 207 5.91 -15.65 25.20
C PRO A 207 5.56 -14.42 26.03
N LYS A 208 5.27 -14.61 27.32
CA LYS A 208 4.99 -13.55 28.27
C LYS A 208 6.29 -12.83 28.63
N SER A 209 6.49 -11.62 28.13
CA SER A 209 7.44 -10.70 28.74
C SER A 209 6.67 -9.78 29.68
N PHE A 210 6.95 -9.84 30.98
CA PHE A 210 6.39 -8.95 31.97
C PHE A 210 7.01 -7.55 31.80
N GLY A 211 6.26 -6.64 31.15
CA GLY A 211 6.56 -5.22 31.09
C GLY A 211 5.72 -4.45 32.13
N ARG A 212 6.22 -3.31 32.58
CA ARG A 212 5.48 -2.40 33.46
C ARG A 212 4.27 -1.84 32.70
N VAL A 213 3.09 -1.94 33.32
CA VAL A 213 1.86 -1.29 32.84
C VAL A 213 1.95 0.21 33.16
N TYR A 214 1.91 1.05 32.15
CA TYR A 214 1.80 2.50 32.31
C TYR A 214 0.36 2.89 32.03
N PHE A 215 -0.26 3.60 32.97
CA PHE A 215 -1.56 4.22 32.76
C PHE A 215 -1.34 5.64 32.23
N ILE A 216 -1.77 5.92 31.03
CA ILE A 216 -1.85 7.28 30.50
C ILE A 216 -3.32 7.71 30.64
N MET A 217 -3.59 8.65 31.54
CA MET A 217 -4.89 9.31 31.58
C MET A 217 -4.87 10.45 30.58
N ALA A 218 -5.76 10.40 29.58
CA ALA A 218 -6.05 11.55 28.74
C ALA A 218 -6.95 12.51 29.53
N SER A 219 -6.48 13.73 29.72
CA SER A 219 -7.23 14.86 30.29
C SER A 219 -8.17 15.47 29.26
#